data_c1db86963a19dcf9e97a6cffd154c72a
#
_entry.id   c1db86963a19dcf9e97a6cffd154c72a
#
_cell.length_a   1.000
_cell.length_b   1.000
_cell.length_c   1.000
_cell.angle_alpha   90.00
_cell.angle_beta   90.00
_cell.angle_gamma   90.00
#
_symmetry.space_group_name_H-M   'P 1'
#
loop_
_entity.id
_entity.type
_entity.pdbx_description
1 polymer ?
#
loop_
_entity_poly.entity_id
_entity_poly.type
_entity_poly.pdbx_seq_one_letter_code
_entity_poly.pdbx_strand_id
1 'polypeptide(L)'
;DVDSSATADDLEHLVAESRDSGDLPAELSLMIDRIIDFPDRDVEHAMIPRHRADSVTPDLPLGELRALMASGHTRYPVVDDDEPVGIVQLVDLLRADDAGRVSDIMRTPTIVPTLMPLPQALATMTAEHNELACVIDEYGVFCGVVTLEDLAEEIVGDVTDEHDDGATEVVRPLGGSRWRMGGDVHVDEVGRAVGVELPVGDYETVAGLLIAQNGGLPEVGTSIDIPVDDDPADLVADEPMRRLLRTQVLAVARHVPSVVEIELVRERLDDVDEGAER
;
A
#
# COMPACT_ATOMS: atom_id res chain seq x y z
N ASP A 1 36.20 -22.78 6.81
CA ASP A 1 35.45 -21.90 5.93
C ASP A 1 34.07 -21.73 6.53
N VAL A 2 33.90 -20.63 7.25
CA VAL A 2 32.59 -20.22 7.78
C VAL A 2 31.92 -19.54 6.60
N ASP A 3 30.92 -20.20 6.01
CA ASP A 3 30.04 -19.61 5.03
C ASP A 3 29.16 -18.59 5.77
N SER A 4 29.67 -17.37 5.88
CA SER A 4 28.94 -16.22 6.46
C SER A 4 28.08 -15.62 5.33
N SER A 5 27.01 -16.31 4.97
CA SER A 5 25.94 -15.66 4.23
C SER A 5 25.15 -14.82 5.24
N ALA A 6 25.30 -13.49 5.18
CA ALA A 6 24.45 -12.57 5.93
C ALA A 6 22.99 -12.83 5.51
N THR A 7 22.13 -13.03 6.50
CA THR A 7 20.67 -13.16 6.28
C THR A 7 20.04 -11.77 6.14
N ALA A 8 18.79 -11.69 5.71
CA ALA A 8 18.01 -10.43 5.69
C ALA A 8 17.99 -9.82 7.10
N ASP A 9 17.73 -10.62 8.13
CA ASP A 9 17.73 -10.21 9.55
C ASP A 9 19.07 -9.60 10.00
N ASP A 10 20.21 -10.17 9.53
CA ASP A 10 21.54 -9.64 9.84
C ASP A 10 21.76 -8.25 9.18
N LEU A 11 21.19 -8.03 7.98
CA LEU A 11 21.26 -6.75 7.28
C LEU A 11 20.38 -5.71 7.97
N GLU A 12 19.16 -6.05 8.36
CA GLU A 12 18.27 -5.16 9.12
C GLU A 12 18.92 -4.69 10.42
N HIS A 13 19.54 -5.60 11.17
CA HIS A 13 20.25 -5.28 12.40
C HIS A 13 21.41 -4.30 12.16
N LEU A 14 22.20 -4.51 11.10
CA LEU A 14 23.32 -3.62 10.76
C LEU A 14 22.84 -2.23 10.33
N VAL A 15 21.71 -2.16 9.59
CA VAL A 15 21.08 -0.92 9.15
C VAL A 15 20.56 -0.14 10.36
N ALA A 16 19.86 -0.81 11.28
CA ALA A 16 19.36 -0.22 12.51
C ALA A 16 20.49 0.33 13.38
N GLU A 17 21.59 -0.42 13.57
CA GLU A 17 22.77 0.02 14.31
C GLU A 17 23.43 1.24 13.66
N SER A 18 23.56 1.25 12.33
CA SER A 18 24.14 2.38 11.58
C SER A 18 23.27 3.63 11.63
N ARG A 19 21.95 3.47 11.67
CA ARG A 19 21.00 4.57 11.86
C ARG A 19 21.12 5.17 13.26
N ASP A 20 21.17 4.33 14.30
CA ASP A 20 21.26 4.76 15.70
C ASP A 20 22.61 5.43 16.01
N SER A 21 23.70 5.00 15.35
CA SER A 21 25.01 5.66 15.44
C SER A 21 25.10 6.98 14.66
N GLY A 22 24.15 7.27 13.76
CA GLY A 22 24.14 8.45 12.90
C GLY A 22 25.07 8.34 11.68
N ASP A 23 25.60 7.15 11.39
CA ASP A 23 26.47 6.90 10.24
C ASP A 23 25.68 6.76 8.93
N LEU A 24 24.37 6.41 9.02
CA LEU A 24 23.47 6.28 7.89
C LEU A 24 22.32 7.30 8.00
N PRO A 25 22.08 8.15 6.96
CA PRO A 25 20.90 9.00 6.90
C PRO A 25 19.60 8.20 7.01
N ALA A 26 18.61 8.74 7.72
CA ALA A 26 17.34 8.07 7.98
C ALA A 26 16.62 7.66 6.68
N GLU A 27 16.64 8.52 5.65
CA GLU A 27 16.04 8.23 4.33
C GLU A 27 16.67 7.02 3.64
N LEU A 28 18.00 6.90 3.71
CA LEU A 28 18.70 5.74 3.14
C LEU A 28 18.45 4.46 3.94
N SER A 29 18.32 4.56 5.26
CA SER A 29 17.92 3.43 6.10
C SER A 29 16.53 2.90 5.69
N LEU A 30 15.54 3.79 5.58
CA LEU A 30 14.20 3.42 5.14
C LEU A 30 14.16 2.80 3.74
N MET A 31 15.00 3.30 2.82
CA MET A 31 15.09 2.71 1.48
C MET A 31 15.69 1.30 1.52
N ILE A 32 16.69 1.06 2.37
CA ILE A 32 17.27 -0.28 2.54
C ILE A 32 16.26 -1.24 3.17
N ASP A 33 15.52 -0.81 4.18
CA ASP A 33 14.45 -1.59 4.81
C ASP A 33 13.42 -2.01 3.74
N ARG A 34 12.95 -1.06 2.90
CA ARG A 34 12.03 -1.36 1.79
C ARG A 34 12.61 -2.33 0.74
N ILE A 35 13.91 -2.24 0.43
CA ILE A 35 14.57 -3.20 -0.49
C ILE A 35 14.56 -4.61 0.10
N ILE A 36 14.74 -4.74 1.41
CA ILE A 36 14.72 -6.03 2.10
C ILE A 36 13.31 -6.62 2.07
N ASP A 37 12.28 -5.79 2.30
CA ASP A 37 10.87 -6.19 2.31
C ASP A 37 10.31 -6.49 0.91
N PHE A 38 10.84 -5.84 -0.13
CA PHE A 38 10.32 -5.91 -1.51
C PHE A 38 10.09 -7.33 -2.05
N PRO A 39 10.95 -8.34 -1.77
CA PRO A 39 10.73 -9.72 -2.20
C PRO A 39 9.54 -10.42 -1.53
N ASP A 40 9.14 -9.98 -0.35
CA ASP A 40 8.09 -10.59 0.45
C ASP A 40 6.72 -9.97 0.20
N ARG A 41 6.68 -8.86 -0.55
CA ARG A 41 5.46 -8.20 -1.01
C ARG A 41 4.99 -8.76 -2.35
N ASP A 42 3.68 -8.73 -2.56
CA ASP A 42 3.04 -9.13 -3.81
C ASP A 42 2.43 -7.94 -4.58
N VAL A 43 1.87 -8.24 -5.77
CA VAL A 43 1.28 -7.24 -6.66
C VAL A 43 0.06 -6.57 -6.04
N GLU A 44 -0.70 -7.26 -5.17
CA GLU A 44 -1.86 -6.69 -4.50
C GLU A 44 -1.48 -5.48 -3.66
N HIS A 45 -0.29 -5.53 -3.04
CA HIS A 45 0.25 -4.45 -2.22
C HIS A 45 0.54 -3.17 -3.04
N ALA A 46 1.13 -3.31 -4.23
CA ALA A 46 1.59 -2.18 -5.06
C ALA A 46 0.59 -1.74 -6.15
N MET A 47 -0.46 -2.53 -6.44
CA MET A 47 -1.37 -2.24 -7.53
C MET A 47 -2.27 -1.03 -7.27
N ILE A 48 -2.66 -0.35 -8.34
CA ILE A 48 -3.78 0.59 -8.34
C ILE A 48 -5.06 -0.23 -8.52
N PRO A 49 -5.93 -0.33 -7.50
CA PRO A 49 -7.14 -1.14 -7.57
C PRO A 49 -8.11 -0.64 -8.66
N ARG A 50 -8.90 -1.55 -9.24
CA ARG A 50 -9.84 -1.29 -10.34
C ARG A 50 -10.73 -0.06 -10.14
N HIS A 51 -11.18 0.18 -8.92
CA HIS A 51 -12.07 1.30 -8.62
C HIS A 51 -11.37 2.67 -8.66
N ARG A 52 -10.02 2.70 -8.69
CA ARG A 52 -9.16 3.88 -8.83
C ARG A 52 -8.49 3.92 -10.20
N ALA A 53 -8.39 2.79 -10.90
CA ALA A 53 -7.76 2.68 -12.22
C ALA A 53 -8.76 3.04 -13.32
N ASP A 54 -8.37 3.98 -14.17
CA ASP A 54 -9.14 4.28 -15.38
C ASP A 54 -8.91 3.20 -16.43
N SER A 55 -9.98 2.69 -17.02
CA SER A 55 -9.94 1.69 -18.10
C SER A 55 -10.81 2.12 -19.27
N VAL A 56 -10.56 1.53 -20.44
CA VAL A 56 -11.34 1.77 -21.67
C VAL A 56 -11.86 0.45 -22.23
N THR A 57 -12.92 0.52 -23.06
CA THR A 57 -13.47 -0.65 -23.74
C THR A 57 -12.89 -0.79 -25.16
N PRO A 58 -12.87 -2.01 -25.75
CA PRO A 58 -12.40 -2.23 -27.12
C PRO A 58 -13.13 -1.40 -28.17
N ASP A 59 -14.42 -1.13 -27.93
CA ASP A 59 -15.30 -0.42 -28.84
C ASP A 59 -15.19 1.12 -28.78
N LEU A 60 -14.43 1.67 -27.82
CA LEU A 60 -14.27 3.11 -27.66
C LEU A 60 -13.68 3.74 -28.94
N PRO A 61 -14.31 4.79 -29.51
CA PRO A 61 -13.75 5.52 -30.66
C PRO A 61 -12.41 6.18 -30.34
N LEU A 62 -11.46 6.17 -31.28
CA LEU A 62 -10.13 6.77 -31.09
C LEU A 62 -10.18 8.27 -30.82
N GLY A 63 -11.20 8.98 -31.34
CA GLY A 63 -11.41 10.40 -31.04
C GLY A 63 -11.73 10.64 -29.55
N GLU A 64 -12.50 9.77 -28.91
CA GLU A 64 -12.80 9.83 -27.46
C GLU A 64 -11.58 9.43 -26.63
N LEU A 65 -10.87 8.36 -27.04
CA LEU A 65 -9.59 7.98 -26.41
C LEU A 65 -8.59 9.14 -26.43
N ARG A 66 -8.50 9.89 -27.54
CA ARG A 66 -7.61 11.05 -27.65
C ARG A 66 -7.98 12.15 -26.65
N ALA A 67 -9.26 12.38 -26.43
CA ALA A 67 -9.73 13.35 -25.44
C ALA A 67 -9.38 12.89 -24.00
N LEU A 68 -9.52 11.59 -23.70
CA LEU A 68 -9.13 11.01 -22.41
C LEU A 68 -7.62 11.15 -22.17
N MET A 69 -6.80 10.76 -23.16
CA MET A 69 -5.34 10.83 -23.03
C MET A 69 -4.79 12.26 -22.99
N ALA A 70 -5.53 13.25 -23.51
CA ALA A 70 -5.11 14.65 -23.47
C ALA A 70 -5.17 15.27 -22.07
N SER A 71 -5.99 14.74 -21.19
CA SER A 71 -6.19 15.24 -19.82
C SER A 71 -5.91 14.21 -18.72
N GLY A 72 -5.56 12.99 -19.11
CA GLY A 72 -5.34 11.87 -18.20
C GLY A 72 -4.01 11.17 -18.46
N HIS A 73 -4.07 9.84 -18.44
CA HIS A 73 -2.88 9.00 -18.56
C HIS A 73 -2.45 8.75 -20.01
N THR A 74 -1.20 8.35 -20.19
CA THR A 74 -0.64 7.99 -21.50
C THR A 74 -0.86 6.52 -21.88
N ARG A 75 -1.36 5.70 -20.93
CA ARG A 75 -1.64 4.27 -21.09
C ARG A 75 -2.94 3.94 -20.38
N TYR A 76 -3.73 3.06 -21.00
CA TYR A 76 -4.97 2.56 -20.41
C TYR A 76 -5.08 1.05 -20.62
N PRO A 77 -5.50 0.28 -19.62
CA PRO A 77 -5.94 -1.09 -19.80
C PRO A 77 -7.23 -1.09 -20.62
N VAL A 78 -7.35 -2.05 -21.52
CA VAL A 78 -8.57 -2.31 -22.30
C VAL A 78 -9.28 -3.49 -21.67
N VAL A 79 -10.48 -3.25 -21.14
CA VAL A 79 -11.25 -4.25 -20.39
C VAL A 79 -12.58 -4.49 -21.10
N ASP A 80 -12.91 -5.76 -21.29
CA ASP A 80 -14.17 -6.24 -21.86
C ASP A 80 -14.78 -7.29 -20.94
N ASP A 81 -16.02 -7.08 -20.50
CA ASP A 81 -16.74 -7.99 -19.58
C ASP A 81 -15.88 -8.46 -18.37
N ASP A 82 -15.20 -7.50 -17.72
CA ASP A 82 -14.30 -7.73 -16.56
C ASP A 82 -12.99 -8.48 -16.89
N GLU A 83 -12.69 -8.77 -18.16
CA GLU A 83 -11.46 -9.39 -18.62
C GLU A 83 -10.52 -8.34 -19.25
N PRO A 84 -9.22 -8.31 -18.90
CA PRO A 84 -8.25 -7.41 -19.54
C PRO A 84 -7.85 -7.99 -20.91
N VAL A 85 -8.37 -7.39 -21.98
CA VAL A 85 -8.16 -7.85 -23.36
C VAL A 85 -7.04 -7.13 -24.09
N GLY A 86 -6.54 -6.02 -23.56
CA GLY A 86 -5.48 -5.24 -24.18
C GLY A 86 -4.92 -4.13 -23.32
N ILE A 87 -3.93 -3.45 -23.88
CA ILE A 87 -3.38 -2.16 -23.41
C ILE A 87 -3.30 -1.23 -24.60
N VAL A 88 -3.71 0.03 -24.42
CA VAL A 88 -3.54 1.07 -25.45
C VAL A 88 -2.58 2.15 -24.92
N GLN A 89 -1.69 2.61 -25.79
CA GLN A 89 -0.68 3.61 -25.47
C GLN A 89 -0.83 4.85 -26.36
N LEU A 90 -0.50 6.02 -25.83
CA LEU A 90 -0.54 7.28 -26.58
C LEU A 90 0.26 7.21 -27.89
N VAL A 91 1.39 6.53 -27.91
CA VAL A 91 2.23 6.39 -29.11
C VAL A 91 1.50 5.65 -30.24
N ASP A 92 0.63 4.69 -29.95
CA ASP A 92 -0.16 3.99 -30.95
C ASP A 92 -1.29 4.85 -31.47
N LEU A 93 -1.95 5.61 -30.57
CA LEU A 93 -2.98 6.57 -30.93
C LEU A 93 -2.44 7.68 -31.85
N LEU A 94 -1.21 8.17 -31.62
CA LEU A 94 -0.58 9.19 -32.47
C LEU A 94 -0.28 8.71 -33.89
N ARG A 95 -0.24 7.39 -34.13
CA ARG A 95 -0.01 6.78 -35.45
C ARG A 95 -1.29 6.36 -36.15
N ALA A 96 -2.42 6.40 -35.45
CA ALA A 96 -3.72 5.94 -35.94
C ALA A 96 -4.57 7.10 -36.48
N ASP A 97 -5.47 6.78 -37.41
CA ASP A 97 -6.50 7.68 -37.89
C ASP A 97 -7.66 7.76 -36.85
N ASP A 98 -8.30 8.92 -36.72
CA ASP A 98 -9.38 9.14 -35.74
C ASP A 98 -10.67 8.32 -36.00
N ALA A 99 -10.79 7.69 -37.18
CA ALA A 99 -11.98 6.92 -37.57
C ALA A 99 -12.05 5.48 -36.99
N GLY A 100 -10.99 5.04 -36.31
CA GLY A 100 -10.89 3.67 -35.76
C GLY A 100 -11.42 3.56 -34.34
N ARG A 101 -11.27 2.36 -33.78
CA ARG A 101 -11.61 2.01 -32.38
C ARG A 101 -10.36 1.55 -31.64
N VAL A 102 -10.45 1.48 -30.31
CA VAL A 102 -9.37 0.98 -29.44
C VAL A 102 -8.92 -0.41 -29.84
N SER A 103 -9.86 -1.30 -30.21
CA SER A 103 -9.55 -2.67 -30.71
C SER A 103 -8.62 -2.71 -31.94
N ASP A 104 -8.57 -1.63 -32.73
CA ASP A 104 -7.74 -1.59 -33.93
C ASP A 104 -6.26 -1.31 -33.63
N ILE A 105 -5.96 -0.73 -32.45
CA ILE A 105 -4.63 -0.27 -32.07
C ILE A 105 -4.11 -0.85 -30.74
N MET A 106 -4.97 -1.55 -29.97
CA MET A 106 -4.57 -2.13 -28.70
C MET A 106 -3.51 -3.21 -28.89
N ARG A 107 -2.64 -3.36 -27.91
CA ARG A 107 -1.61 -4.38 -27.81
C ARG A 107 -2.05 -5.49 -26.87
N THR A 108 -1.41 -6.66 -26.97
CA THR A 108 -1.56 -7.73 -25.98
C THR A 108 -1.18 -7.19 -24.58
N PRO A 109 -2.01 -7.42 -23.56
CA PRO A 109 -1.70 -6.96 -22.22
C PRO A 109 -0.64 -7.84 -21.56
N THR A 110 0.24 -7.25 -20.77
CA THR A 110 0.97 -8.00 -19.74
C THR A 110 -0.01 -8.28 -18.62
N ILE A 111 -0.12 -9.55 -18.20
CA ILE A 111 -1.03 -9.98 -17.14
C ILE A 111 -0.22 -10.53 -15.98
N VAL A 112 -0.51 -10.06 -14.78
CA VAL A 112 0.10 -10.52 -13.52
C VAL A 112 -0.99 -10.84 -12.51
N PRO A 113 -0.90 -11.98 -11.79
CA PRO A 113 -1.81 -12.28 -10.67
C PRO A 113 -1.58 -11.36 -9.48
N THR A 114 -2.63 -11.12 -8.67
CA THR A 114 -2.56 -10.35 -7.42
C THR A 114 -1.48 -10.86 -6.46
N LEU A 115 -1.36 -12.18 -6.29
CA LEU A 115 -0.40 -12.83 -5.38
C LEU A 115 0.99 -13.08 -6.00
N MET A 116 1.32 -12.47 -7.14
CA MET A 116 2.66 -12.58 -7.72
C MET A 116 3.64 -11.71 -6.92
N PRO A 117 4.80 -12.26 -6.45
CA PRO A 117 5.83 -11.46 -5.80
C PRO A 117 6.31 -10.28 -6.66
N LEU A 118 6.52 -9.10 -6.06
CA LEU A 118 6.92 -7.89 -6.80
C LEU A 118 8.17 -8.06 -7.66
N PRO A 119 9.25 -8.77 -7.23
CA PRO A 119 10.41 -9.01 -8.09
C PRO A 119 10.07 -9.79 -9.36
N GLN A 120 9.11 -10.73 -9.28
CA GLN A 120 8.67 -11.51 -10.42
C GLN A 120 7.83 -10.66 -11.39
N ALA A 121 6.94 -9.80 -10.85
CA ALA A 121 6.17 -8.85 -11.65
C ALA A 121 7.09 -7.89 -12.40
N LEU A 122 8.09 -7.31 -11.72
CA LEU A 122 9.10 -6.44 -12.30
C LEU A 122 9.87 -7.14 -13.43
N ALA A 123 10.30 -8.39 -13.21
CA ALA A 123 11.02 -9.18 -14.23
C ALA A 123 10.14 -9.47 -15.44
N THR A 124 8.85 -9.80 -15.24
CA THR A 124 7.88 -10.05 -16.31
C THR A 124 7.66 -8.81 -17.15
N MET A 125 7.35 -7.66 -16.53
CA MET A 125 7.11 -6.40 -17.21
C MET A 125 8.34 -5.92 -17.98
N THR A 126 9.53 -6.06 -17.39
CA THR A 126 10.80 -5.71 -18.03
C THR A 126 11.08 -6.59 -19.25
N ALA A 127 10.87 -7.91 -19.15
CA ALA A 127 11.08 -8.85 -20.26
C ALA A 127 10.13 -8.60 -21.44
N GLU A 128 8.90 -8.19 -21.15
CA GLU A 128 7.89 -7.86 -22.18
C GLU A 128 7.96 -6.41 -22.67
N HIS A 129 8.85 -5.59 -22.09
CA HIS A 129 9.01 -4.16 -22.39
C HIS A 129 7.71 -3.37 -22.22
N ASN A 130 6.91 -3.73 -21.23
CA ASN A 130 5.67 -3.06 -20.87
C ASN A 130 5.83 -2.33 -19.52
N GLU A 131 5.41 -1.07 -19.49
CA GLU A 131 5.47 -0.21 -18.30
C GLU A 131 4.16 -0.26 -17.49
N LEU A 132 3.12 -0.94 -18.00
CA LEU A 132 1.84 -1.16 -17.35
C LEU A 132 1.45 -2.63 -17.51
N ALA A 133 1.07 -3.29 -16.42
CA ALA A 133 0.48 -4.62 -16.41
C ALA A 133 -0.96 -4.59 -15.87
N CYS A 134 -1.81 -5.46 -16.40
CA CYS A 134 -3.14 -5.71 -15.88
C CYS A 134 -3.07 -6.76 -14.78
N VAL A 135 -3.67 -6.46 -13.64
CA VAL A 135 -3.72 -7.37 -12.49
C VAL A 135 -5.03 -8.15 -12.49
N ILE A 136 -4.95 -9.47 -12.29
CA ILE A 136 -6.10 -10.36 -12.24
C ILE A 136 -6.11 -11.19 -10.95
N ASP A 137 -7.30 -11.62 -10.53
CA ASP A 137 -7.50 -12.60 -9.46
C ASP A 137 -7.39 -14.05 -9.95
N GLU A 138 -7.66 -15.00 -9.07
CA GLU A 138 -7.65 -16.45 -9.36
C GLU A 138 -8.76 -16.89 -10.34
N TYR A 139 -9.73 -16.04 -10.60
CA TYR A 139 -10.82 -16.29 -11.56
C TYR A 139 -10.56 -15.63 -12.92
N GLY A 140 -9.46 -14.88 -13.07
CA GLY A 140 -9.12 -14.13 -14.28
C GLY A 140 -9.82 -12.78 -14.41
N VAL A 141 -10.48 -12.32 -13.36
CA VAL A 141 -11.19 -11.02 -13.31
C VAL A 141 -10.19 -9.89 -13.14
N PHE A 142 -10.38 -8.81 -13.86
CA PHE A 142 -9.55 -7.60 -13.75
C PHE A 142 -9.71 -6.93 -12.38
N CYS A 143 -8.63 -6.92 -11.60
CA CYS A 143 -8.56 -6.34 -10.25
C CYS A 143 -7.97 -4.93 -10.23
N GLY A 144 -7.13 -4.59 -11.20
CA GLY A 144 -6.45 -3.31 -11.24
C GLY A 144 -5.28 -3.28 -12.22
N VAL A 145 -4.40 -2.33 -12.03
CA VAL A 145 -3.16 -2.19 -12.80
C VAL A 145 -1.98 -2.01 -11.87
N VAL A 146 -0.79 -2.39 -12.35
CA VAL A 146 0.48 -2.03 -11.72
C VAL A 146 1.42 -1.49 -12.78
N THR A 147 2.15 -0.42 -12.47
CA THR A 147 3.14 0.19 -13.35
C THR A 147 4.55 -0.05 -12.84
N LEU A 148 5.56 0.20 -13.68
CA LEU A 148 6.96 0.18 -13.23
C LEU A 148 7.24 1.30 -12.22
N GLU A 149 6.52 2.41 -12.34
CA GLU A 149 6.56 3.52 -11.40
C GLU A 149 6.08 3.07 -10.01
N ASP A 150 4.94 2.37 -9.91
CA ASP A 150 4.42 1.84 -8.63
C ASP A 150 5.42 0.87 -7.99
N LEU A 151 6.01 -0.05 -8.79
CA LEU A 151 7.04 -0.98 -8.30
C LEU A 151 8.33 -0.26 -7.83
N ALA A 152 8.69 0.84 -8.47
CA ALA A 152 9.84 1.65 -8.05
C ALA A 152 9.53 2.42 -6.77
N GLU A 153 8.30 2.89 -6.62
CA GLU A 153 7.82 3.60 -5.42
C GLU A 153 7.87 2.70 -4.17
N GLU A 154 7.61 1.40 -4.32
CA GLU A 154 7.76 0.42 -3.24
C GLU A 154 9.19 0.35 -2.67
N ILE A 155 10.20 0.70 -3.46
CA ILE A 155 11.61 0.74 -3.05
C ILE A 155 12.02 2.15 -2.59
N VAL A 156 11.72 3.16 -3.42
CA VAL A 156 12.19 4.53 -3.19
C VAL A 156 11.33 5.25 -2.15
N GLY A 157 10.01 4.90 -2.09
CA GLY A 157 8.99 5.64 -1.35
C GLY A 157 8.55 6.88 -2.10
N ASP A 158 7.53 7.56 -1.59
CA ASP A 158 7.08 8.84 -2.12
C ASP A 158 8.26 9.80 -2.26
N VAL A 159 8.60 10.14 -3.50
CA VAL A 159 9.60 11.19 -3.77
C VAL A 159 8.93 12.53 -3.52
N THR A 160 8.94 12.97 -2.25
CA THR A 160 8.48 14.32 -1.90
C THR A 160 9.40 15.34 -2.55
N ASP A 161 8.86 16.17 -3.45
CA ASP A 161 9.57 17.31 -4.02
C ASP A 161 9.83 18.35 -2.92
N GLU A 162 11.02 18.94 -2.89
CA GLU A 162 11.43 19.96 -1.90
C GLU A 162 10.51 21.19 -1.88
N HIS A 163 9.54 21.26 -2.80
CA HIS A 163 8.61 22.36 -3.00
C HIS A 163 7.14 22.00 -2.66
N ASP A 164 6.87 20.79 -2.22
CA ASP A 164 5.55 20.40 -1.71
C ASP A 164 5.35 20.95 -0.28
N ASP A 165 5.05 22.25 -0.21
CA ASP A 165 4.49 22.90 0.97
C ASP A 165 3.09 22.34 1.31
N GLY A 166 3.00 21.03 1.51
CA GLY A 166 1.75 20.31 1.76
C GLY A 166 1.80 18.84 1.40
N ALA A 167 2.99 18.24 1.24
CA ALA A 167 3.11 16.79 1.18
C ALA A 167 2.33 16.21 2.35
N THR A 168 1.27 15.53 2.03
CA THR A 168 0.41 14.82 2.98
C THR A 168 1.29 13.71 3.53
N GLU A 169 1.93 13.93 4.68
CA GLU A 169 2.50 12.81 5.42
C GLU A 169 1.38 11.79 5.54
N VAL A 170 1.57 10.65 4.89
CA VAL A 170 0.60 9.56 4.82
C VAL A 170 0.17 9.20 6.24
N VAL A 171 1.13 9.24 7.18
CA VAL A 171 0.93 9.12 8.63
C VAL A 171 1.43 10.40 9.31
N ARG A 172 0.53 11.35 9.56
CA ARG A 172 0.86 12.66 10.13
C ARG A 172 0.94 12.61 11.65
N PRO A 173 2.10 12.85 12.28
CA PRO A 173 2.21 12.94 13.72
C PRO A 173 1.49 14.20 14.25
N LEU A 174 0.69 14.03 15.30
CA LEU A 174 -0.02 15.12 15.98
C LEU A 174 0.69 15.58 17.26
N GLY A 175 1.81 14.94 17.59
CA GLY A 175 2.55 15.15 18.84
C GLY A 175 2.09 14.21 19.98
N GLY A 176 3.01 13.92 20.90
CA GLY A 176 2.83 12.81 21.83
C GLY A 176 2.84 11.46 21.06
N SER A 177 2.06 10.53 21.51
CA SER A 177 1.91 9.21 20.86
C SER A 177 0.65 9.17 19.99
N ARG A 178 0.40 10.22 19.17
CA ARG A 178 -0.80 10.32 18.32
C ARG A 178 -0.45 10.64 16.88
N TRP A 179 -1.17 9.99 15.96
CA TRP A 179 -1.04 10.17 14.51
C TRP A 179 -2.42 10.27 13.85
N ARG A 180 -2.49 10.98 12.72
CA ARG A 180 -3.66 11.04 11.86
C ARG A 180 -3.28 10.59 10.46
N MET A 181 -4.15 9.77 9.84
CA MET A 181 -3.87 9.17 8.54
C MET A 181 -5.15 8.89 7.75
N GLY A 182 -4.98 8.56 6.48
CA GLY A 182 -6.04 7.99 5.64
C GLY A 182 -6.40 6.57 6.05
N GLY A 183 -7.62 6.15 5.75
CA GLY A 183 -8.04 4.76 5.93
C GLY A 183 -7.42 3.80 4.91
N ASP A 184 -6.90 4.33 3.82
CA ASP A 184 -6.24 3.61 2.73
C ASP A 184 -4.73 3.42 2.94
N VAL A 185 -4.20 3.93 4.05
CA VAL A 185 -2.80 3.71 4.44
C VAL A 185 -2.57 2.23 4.76
N HIS A 186 -1.46 1.68 4.29
CA HIS A 186 -1.09 0.30 4.55
C HIS A 186 -0.70 0.07 6.01
N VAL A 187 -1.09 -1.06 6.58
CA VAL A 187 -0.87 -1.39 8.00
C VAL A 187 0.61 -1.47 8.36
N ASP A 188 1.47 -1.91 7.45
CA ASP A 188 2.92 -1.96 7.63
C ASP A 188 3.56 -0.57 7.71
N GLU A 189 3.04 0.41 6.95
CA GLU A 189 3.48 1.82 7.05
C GLU A 189 3.12 2.41 8.41
N VAL A 190 1.90 2.11 8.91
CA VAL A 190 1.50 2.52 10.26
C VAL A 190 2.39 1.88 11.31
N GLY A 191 2.65 0.57 11.20
CA GLY A 191 3.54 -0.15 12.11
C GLY A 191 4.92 0.50 12.20
N ARG A 192 5.52 0.82 11.05
CA ARG A 192 6.82 1.53 10.98
C ARG A 192 6.76 2.93 11.57
N ALA A 193 5.72 3.71 11.27
CA ALA A 193 5.59 5.09 11.75
C ALA A 193 5.34 5.17 13.26
N VAL A 194 4.59 4.21 13.82
CA VAL A 194 4.25 4.14 15.26
C VAL A 194 5.31 3.37 16.06
N GLY A 195 6.09 2.51 15.40
CA GLY A 195 7.12 1.68 16.03
C GLY A 195 6.55 0.47 16.78
N VAL A 196 5.50 -0.15 16.23
CA VAL A 196 4.86 -1.36 16.79
C VAL A 196 4.48 -2.34 15.67
N GLU A 197 4.43 -3.63 15.98
CA GLU A 197 3.84 -4.61 15.08
C GLU A 197 2.32 -4.62 15.21
N LEU A 198 1.63 -4.55 14.06
CA LEU A 198 0.18 -4.61 14.00
C LEU A 198 -0.30 -6.05 13.82
N PRO A 199 -1.52 -6.39 14.28
CA PRO A 199 -2.07 -7.72 14.08
C PRO A 199 -2.11 -8.10 12.59
N VAL A 200 -1.72 -9.31 12.26
CA VAL A 200 -1.79 -9.87 10.90
C VAL A 200 -3.19 -10.40 10.63
N GLY A 201 -3.72 -10.14 9.43
CA GLY A 201 -5.06 -10.58 9.02
C GLY A 201 -5.25 -10.43 7.51
N ASP A 202 -6.44 -10.78 7.02
CA ASP A 202 -6.82 -10.64 5.61
C ASP A 202 -7.19 -9.17 5.29
N TYR A 203 -6.26 -8.26 5.51
CA TYR A 203 -6.41 -6.82 5.24
C TYR A 203 -5.04 -6.18 5.03
N GLU A 204 -4.98 -5.24 4.09
CA GLU A 204 -3.78 -4.49 3.72
C GLU A 204 -3.79 -3.06 4.31
N THR A 205 -4.98 -2.50 4.57
CA THR A 205 -5.14 -1.09 4.93
C THR A 205 -5.66 -0.91 6.35
N VAL A 206 -5.46 0.28 6.91
CA VAL A 206 -6.04 0.69 8.21
C VAL A 206 -7.55 0.52 8.24
N ALA A 207 -8.25 0.89 7.16
CA ALA A 207 -9.68 0.70 7.09
C ALA A 207 -10.07 -0.78 7.17
N GLY A 208 -9.35 -1.66 6.47
CA GLY A 208 -9.54 -3.12 6.52
C GLY A 208 -9.30 -3.66 7.93
N LEU A 209 -8.22 -3.28 8.59
CA LEU A 209 -7.92 -3.62 9.98
C LEU A 209 -9.06 -3.20 10.92
N LEU A 210 -9.55 -1.96 10.80
CA LEU A 210 -10.64 -1.45 11.64
C LEU A 210 -11.95 -2.18 11.41
N ILE A 211 -12.29 -2.52 10.16
CA ILE A 211 -13.48 -3.30 9.83
C ILE A 211 -13.37 -4.72 10.44
N ALA A 212 -12.21 -5.36 10.34
CA ALA A 212 -11.97 -6.68 10.91
C ALA A 212 -12.09 -6.66 12.45
N GLN A 213 -11.46 -5.69 13.11
CA GLN A 213 -11.50 -5.57 14.57
C GLN A 213 -12.90 -5.17 15.10
N ASN A 214 -13.63 -4.33 14.36
CA ASN A 214 -15.00 -3.92 14.71
C ASN A 214 -16.04 -5.03 14.45
N GLY A 215 -15.69 -6.03 13.63
CA GLY A 215 -16.64 -7.05 13.17
C GLY A 215 -17.72 -6.52 12.21
N GLY A 216 -17.49 -5.37 11.57
CA GLY A 216 -18.39 -4.71 10.64
C GLY A 216 -17.95 -3.27 10.34
N LEU A 217 -18.70 -2.58 9.47
CA LEU A 217 -18.38 -1.22 9.05
C LEU A 217 -18.51 -0.23 10.23
N PRO A 218 -17.42 0.43 10.67
CA PRO A 218 -17.48 1.39 11.77
C PRO A 218 -18.04 2.74 11.31
N GLU A 219 -18.78 3.42 12.20
CA GLU A 219 -19.32 4.75 11.96
C GLU A 219 -18.33 5.83 12.43
N VAL A 220 -18.56 7.08 12.00
CA VAL A 220 -17.80 8.24 12.49
C VAL A 220 -17.95 8.35 14.00
N GLY A 221 -16.83 8.51 14.71
CA GLY A 221 -16.76 8.56 16.16
C GLY A 221 -16.58 7.20 16.84
N THR A 222 -16.64 6.08 16.11
CA THR A 222 -16.30 4.75 16.65
C THR A 222 -14.85 4.74 17.13
N SER A 223 -14.63 4.25 18.35
CA SER A 223 -13.31 4.00 18.90
C SER A 223 -13.06 2.50 18.99
N ILE A 224 -11.89 2.06 18.50
CA ILE A 224 -11.51 0.66 18.43
C ILE A 224 -10.12 0.54 19.05
N ASP A 225 -9.99 -0.32 20.05
CA ASP A 225 -8.71 -0.61 20.68
C ASP A 225 -8.10 -1.86 20.04
N ILE A 226 -6.91 -1.71 19.46
CA ILE A 226 -6.18 -2.76 18.75
C ILE A 226 -5.02 -3.21 19.63
N PRO A 227 -4.99 -4.47 20.09
CA PRO A 227 -3.85 -4.99 20.83
C PRO A 227 -2.61 -5.02 19.93
N VAL A 228 -1.46 -4.60 20.45
CA VAL A 228 -0.17 -4.69 19.79
C VAL A 228 0.81 -5.43 20.70
N ASP A 229 1.94 -5.85 20.13
CA ASP A 229 2.93 -6.59 20.91
C ASP A 229 3.48 -5.74 22.06
N ASP A 230 3.54 -6.36 23.23
CA ASP A 230 4.05 -5.72 24.44
C ASP A 230 5.58 -5.62 24.40
N ASP A 231 6.11 -4.49 24.84
CA ASP A 231 7.55 -4.36 25.05
C ASP A 231 7.99 -5.28 26.22
N PRO A 232 8.98 -6.15 26.01
CA PRO A 232 9.47 -6.99 27.09
C PRO A 232 9.89 -6.22 28.35
N ALA A 233 10.33 -4.95 28.18
CA ALA A 233 10.68 -4.08 29.29
C ALA A 233 9.45 -3.62 30.09
N ASP A 234 8.30 -3.39 29.43
CA ASP A 234 7.05 -3.01 30.05
C ASP A 234 6.43 -4.19 30.86
N LEU A 235 6.68 -5.44 30.44
CA LEU A 235 6.18 -6.65 31.11
C LEU A 235 6.94 -7.01 32.39
N VAL A 236 8.20 -6.60 32.51
CA VAL A 236 9.10 -6.93 33.66
C VAL A 236 9.15 -5.81 34.68
N ALA A 237 8.49 -4.69 34.42
CA ALA A 237 8.39 -3.56 35.36
C ALA A 237 7.63 -3.92 36.65
N ASP A 238 7.86 -3.18 37.74
CA ASP A 238 7.13 -3.37 39.02
C ASP A 238 5.59 -3.22 38.85
N GLU A 239 5.14 -2.50 37.83
CA GLU A 239 3.75 -2.39 37.37
C GLU A 239 3.71 -2.82 35.90
N PRO A 240 3.31 -4.06 35.59
CA PRO A 240 3.29 -4.53 34.21
C PRO A 240 2.25 -3.73 33.38
N MET A 241 2.72 -3.24 32.22
CA MET A 241 1.93 -2.45 31.30
C MET A 241 1.77 -3.21 29.99
N ARG A 242 0.61 -3.11 29.37
CA ARG A 242 0.39 -3.56 28.00
C ARG A 242 0.22 -2.37 27.06
N ARG A 243 0.55 -2.59 25.81
CA ARG A 243 0.39 -1.58 24.75
C ARG A 243 -0.84 -1.89 23.92
N LEU A 244 -1.55 -0.84 23.53
CA LEU A 244 -2.65 -0.91 22.57
C LEU A 244 -2.66 0.34 21.69
N LEU A 245 -3.17 0.21 20.46
CA LEU A 245 -3.50 1.34 19.62
C LEU A 245 -4.98 1.66 19.76
N ARG A 246 -5.28 2.79 20.36
CA ARG A 246 -6.63 3.34 20.41
C ARG A 246 -6.88 4.12 19.15
N THR A 247 -7.81 3.66 18.33
CA THR A 247 -8.10 4.25 17.02
C THR A 247 -9.48 4.89 17.07
N GLN A 248 -9.58 6.10 16.52
CA GLN A 248 -10.86 6.82 16.38
C GLN A 248 -11.15 7.11 14.92
N VAL A 249 -12.32 6.70 14.42
CA VAL A 249 -12.79 7.01 13.06
C VAL A 249 -13.28 8.48 13.03
N LEU A 250 -12.59 9.33 12.27
CA LEU A 250 -12.91 10.75 12.14
C LEU A 250 -13.80 11.05 10.92
N ALA A 251 -13.66 10.26 9.84
CA ALA A 251 -14.48 10.40 8.64
C ALA A 251 -14.71 9.03 7.99
N VAL A 252 -15.84 8.91 7.29
CA VAL A 252 -16.22 7.73 6.49
C VAL A 252 -16.57 8.20 5.08
N ALA A 253 -16.02 7.55 4.06
CA ALA A 253 -16.34 7.76 2.65
C ALA A 253 -16.68 6.42 2.01
N ARG A 254 -17.74 6.38 1.19
CA ARG A 254 -18.21 5.14 0.53
C ARG A 254 -18.40 3.97 1.53
N HIS A 255 -18.85 4.26 2.74
CA HIS A 255 -19.07 3.31 3.86
C HIS A 255 -17.79 2.78 4.54
N VAL A 256 -16.61 3.23 4.13
CA VAL A 256 -15.32 2.77 4.66
C VAL A 256 -14.66 3.92 5.42
N PRO A 257 -13.97 3.69 6.57
CA PRO A 257 -13.17 4.70 7.24
C PRO A 257 -12.21 5.37 6.25
N SER A 258 -12.27 6.70 6.15
CA SER A 258 -11.44 7.47 5.22
C SER A 258 -10.42 8.36 5.92
N VAL A 259 -10.67 8.74 7.18
CA VAL A 259 -9.72 9.45 8.03
C VAL A 259 -9.80 8.88 9.43
N VAL A 260 -8.66 8.55 10.00
CA VAL A 260 -8.55 7.97 11.34
C VAL A 260 -7.49 8.71 12.16
N GLU A 261 -7.66 8.69 13.47
CA GLU A 261 -6.66 9.12 14.45
C GLU A 261 -6.29 7.92 15.31
N ILE A 262 -4.99 7.68 15.49
CA ILE A 262 -4.46 6.57 16.27
C ILE A 262 -3.64 7.14 17.43
N GLU A 263 -3.78 6.55 18.61
CA GLU A 263 -2.99 6.87 19.80
C GLU A 263 -2.39 5.59 20.36
N LEU A 264 -1.05 5.55 20.53
CA LEU A 264 -0.38 4.47 21.25
C LEU A 264 -0.55 4.70 22.75
N VAL A 265 -1.32 3.83 23.40
CA VAL A 265 -1.67 3.91 24.82
C VAL A 265 -0.98 2.78 25.59
N ARG A 266 -0.53 3.09 26.81
CA ARG A 266 -0.03 2.10 27.78
C ARG A 266 -1.03 1.99 28.92
N GLU A 267 -1.56 0.80 29.15
CA GLU A 267 -2.52 0.52 30.21
C GLU A 267 -1.96 -0.51 31.19
N ARG A 268 -2.32 -0.40 32.49
CA ARG A 268 -1.92 -1.40 33.47
C ARG A 268 -2.67 -2.71 33.21
N LEU A 269 -1.99 -3.83 33.38
CA LEU A 269 -2.61 -5.15 33.23
C LEU A 269 -3.74 -5.39 34.24
N ASP A 270 -3.68 -4.76 35.43
CA ASP A 270 -4.68 -4.92 36.48
C ASP A 270 -6.01 -4.19 36.22
N ASP A 271 -6.04 -3.16 35.34
CA ASP A 271 -7.25 -2.38 35.06
C ASP A 271 -8.23 -3.07 34.08
N VAL A 272 -7.85 -4.20 33.48
CA VAL A 272 -8.62 -4.87 32.42
C VAL A 272 -9.68 -5.83 32.95
N ASP A 273 -9.48 -6.43 34.11
CA ASP A 273 -10.43 -7.40 34.69
C ASP A 273 -11.72 -6.75 35.23
N GLU A 274 -11.74 -5.43 35.52
CA GLU A 274 -12.95 -4.74 36.00
C GLU A 274 -13.91 -4.28 34.89
N GLY A 275 -13.47 -4.25 33.62
CA GLY A 275 -14.28 -3.79 32.47
C GLY A 275 -15.14 -4.85 31.79
N ALA A 276 -14.88 -6.13 32.02
CA ALA A 276 -15.54 -7.26 31.35
C ALA A 276 -16.84 -7.74 32.02
N GLU A 277 -17.19 -7.20 33.20
CA GLU A 277 -18.40 -7.57 33.97
C GLU A 277 -19.50 -6.48 34.03
N ARG A 278 -19.54 -5.53 33.07
CA ARG A 278 -20.64 -4.57 33.04
C ARG A 278 -21.36 -4.52 31.72
#